data_06463a916227fdccce333c77b613fed2
#
_entry.id   06463a916227fdccce333c77b613fed2
#
_cell.length_a   1.000
_cell.length_b   1.000
_cell.length_c   1.000
_cell.angle_alpha   90.00
_cell.angle_beta   90.00
_cell.angle_gamma   90.00
#
_symmetry.space_group_name_H-M   'P 1'
#
loop_
_entity.id
_entity.type
_entity.pdbx_description
1 polymer ?
#
loop_
_entity_poly.entity_id
_entity_poly.type
_entity_poly.pdbx_seq_one_letter_code
_entity_poly.pdbx_strand_id
1 'polypeptide(L)'
;MKWALIVIGVLVGIAVIVVIIGAMLPKGHVATRAARFRETPEVIWQSITDFEKFPSWRAGVTSVERLPDRDGHVVWMERGGHDAIPYELMESVAPSGNSVGRVVTRIADPKLPFGGTWTLEIAATDGGTMLRITELGEVYNPVFRFMSRFVFGQTKTMEDYLEALGKKFGETVSIQE
;
A
#
# COMPACT_ATOMS: atom_id res chain seq x y z
N MET A 1 30.87 -20.82 -27.41
CA MET A 1 31.50 -19.76 -26.58
C MET A 1 31.16 -18.33 -27.02
N LYS A 2 31.36 -17.92 -28.30
CA LYS A 2 31.11 -16.55 -28.77
C LYS A 2 29.63 -16.07 -28.52
N TRP A 3 28.65 -16.89 -28.84
CA TRP A 3 27.22 -16.58 -28.63
C TRP A 3 26.87 -16.38 -27.14
N ALA A 4 27.46 -17.20 -26.26
CA ALA A 4 27.23 -17.05 -24.82
C ALA A 4 27.76 -15.69 -24.29
N LEU A 5 28.94 -15.26 -24.77
CA LEU A 5 29.52 -13.96 -24.42
C LEU A 5 28.66 -12.81 -24.96
N ILE A 6 28.11 -12.92 -26.14
CA ILE A 6 27.19 -11.92 -26.72
C ILE A 6 25.92 -11.81 -25.87
N VAL A 7 25.30 -12.95 -25.52
CA VAL A 7 24.09 -12.95 -24.66
C VAL A 7 24.37 -12.32 -23.30
N ILE A 8 25.48 -12.69 -22.66
CA ILE A 8 25.89 -12.09 -21.37
C ILE A 8 26.10 -10.59 -21.53
N GLY A 9 26.79 -10.15 -22.57
CA GLY A 9 27.01 -8.73 -22.84
C GLY A 9 25.71 -7.94 -23.01
N VAL A 10 24.74 -8.50 -23.72
CA VAL A 10 23.41 -7.91 -23.90
C VAL A 10 22.66 -7.80 -22.56
N LEU A 11 22.64 -8.88 -21.75
CA LEU A 11 21.98 -8.88 -20.44
C LEU A 11 22.59 -7.84 -19.49
N VAL A 12 23.92 -7.76 -19.45
CA VAL A 12 24.62 -6.74 -18.65
C VAL A 12 24.28 -5.34 -19.17
N GLY A 13 24.23 -5.11 -20.47
CA GLY A 13 23.85 -3.84 -21.07
C GLY A 13 22.43 -3.43 -20.65
N ILE A 14 21.47 -4.36 -20.70
CA ILE A 14 20.09 -4.10 -20.25
C ILE A 14 20.06 -3.76 -18.75
N ALA A 15 20.77 -4.50 -17.91
CA ALA A 15 20.81 -4.24 -16.48
C ALA A 15 21.37 -2.85 -16.17
N VAL A 16 22.41 -2.42 -16.87
CA VAL A 16 23.01 -1.09 -16.73
C VAL A 16 22.00 0.00 -17.14
N ILE A 17 21.29 -0.19 -18.25
CA ILE A 17 20.27 0.75 -18.72
C ILE A 17 19.14 0.88 -17.68
N VAL A 18 18.64 -0.23 -17.13
CA VAL A 18 17.61 -0.24 -16.08
C VAL A 18 18.07 0.55 -14.85
N VAL A 19 19.30 0.35 -14.41
CA VAL A 19 19.86 1.09 -13.26
C VAL A 19 19.97 2.59 -13.55
N ILE A 20 20.45 2.95 -14.73
CA ILE A 20 20.61 4.37 -15.13
C ILE A 20 19.24 5.05 -15.19
N ILE A 21 18.27 4.46 -15.90
CA ILE A 21 16.91 5.02 -15.99
C ILE A 21 16.30 5.11 -14.58
N GLY A 22 16.38 4.06 -13.79
CA GLY A 22 15.86 4.05 -12.42
C GLY A 22 16.53 5.08 -11.50
N ALA A 23 17.81 5.38 -11.71
CA ALA A 23 18.51 6.41 -10.96
C ALA A 23 18.04 7.84 -11.31
N MET A 24 17.58 8.04 -12.56
CA MET A 24 17.03 9.32 -13.02
C MET A 24 15.58 9.56 -12.61
N LEU A 25 14.85 8.50 -12.22
CA LEU A 25 13.46 8.63 -11.76
C LEU A 25 13.40 9.26 -10.36
N PRO A 26 12.34 10.04 -10.04
CA PRO A 26 12.13 10.57 -8.70
C PRO A 26 11.97 9.42 -7.69
N LYS A 27 12.48 9.63 -6.47
CA LYS A 27 12.32 8.66 -5.37
C LYS A 27 10.88 8.60 -4.88
N GLY A 28 10.23 9.75 -4.78
CA GLY A 28 8.88 9.89 -4.29
C GLY A 28 7.84 9.85 -5.41
N HIS A 29 6.65 9.36 -5.08
CA HIS A 29 5.47 9.45 -5.92
C HIS A 29 4.22 9.68 -5.05
N VAL A 30 3.20 10.22 -5.66
CA VAL A 30 1.86 10.37 -5.06
C VAL A 30 0.89 9.61 -5.95
N ALA A 31 0.08 8.76 -5.32
CA ALA A 31 -0.99 8.05 -6.01
C ALA A 31 -2.25 8.05 -5.14
N THR A 32 -3.42 8.11 -5.76
CA THR A 32 -4.70 8.10 -5.06
C THR A 32 -5.63 7.09 -5.74
N ARG A 33 -6.38 6.35 -4.93
CA ARG A 33 -7.48 5.50 -5.36
C ARG A 33 -8.63 5.61 -4.37
N ALA A 34 -9.86 5.54 -4.88
CA ALA A 34 -11.05 5.58 -4.05
C ALA A 34 -12.04 4.52 -4.50
N ALA A 35 -12.86 4.06 -3.56
CA ALA A 35 -13.99 3.18 -3.86
C ALA A 35 -15.18 3.50 -2.96
N ARG A 36 -16.39 3.26 -3.49
CA ARG A 36 -17.64 3.40 -2.76
C ARG A 36 -18.06 2.05 -2.22
N PHE A 37 -18.47 2.03 -0.95
CA PHE A 37 -18.98 0.87 -0.23
C PHE A 37 -20.43 1.15 0.21
N ARG A 38 -21.24 0.09 0.34
CA ARG A 38 -22.61 0.20 0.89
C ARG A 38 -22.63 0.28 2.41
N GLU A 39 -21.55 -0.15 3.04
CA GLU A 39 -21.38 -0.13 4.49
C GLU A 39 -21.28 1.29 5.05
N THR A 40 -21.58 1.45 6.34
CA THR A 40 -21.48 2.74 7.03
C THR A 40 -20.01 3.13 7.27
N PRO A 41 -19.71 4.43 7.45
CA PRO A 41 -18.36 4.88 7.74
C PRO A 41 -17.73 4.19 8.96
N GLU A 42 -18.50 3.92 9.99
CA GLU A 42 -18.06 3.27 11.22
C GLU A 42 -17.62 1.82 10.97
N VAL A 43 -18.38 1.07 10.14
CA VAL A 43 -18.06 -0.32 9.78
C VAL A 43 -16.78 -0.38 8.93
N ILE A 44 -16.63 0.54 7.98
CA ILE A 44 -15.41 0.67 7.18
C ILE A 44 -14.23 1.01 8.10
N TRP A 45 -14.38 2.03 8.97
CA TRP A 45 -13.32 2.45 9.89
C TRP A 45 -12.88 1.31 10.82
N GLN A 46 -13.80 0.60 11.44
CA GLN A 46 -13.50 -0.57 12.27
C GLN A 46 -12.74 -1.65 11.48
N SER A 47 -13.12 -1.87 10.22
CA SER A 47 -12.48 -2.91 9.40
C SER A 47 -11.05 -2.57 9.02
N ILE A 48 -10.74 -1.28 8.81
CA ILE A 48 -9.41 -0.83 8.40
C ILE A 48 -8.49 -0.50 9.59
N THR A 49 -9.02 -0.44 10.81
CA THR A 49 -8.26 -0.20 12.05
C THR A 49 -8.06 -1.47 12.90
N ASP A 50 -8.82 -2.54 12.64
CA ASP A 50 -8.62 -3.84 13.27
C ASP A 50 -7.56 -4.65 12.52
N PHE A 51 -6.28 -4.28 12.71
CA PHE A 51 -5.15 -4.83 11.96
C PHE A 51 -4.99 -6.34 12.17
N GLU A 52 -5.32 -6.83 13.36
CA GLU A 52 -5.21 -8.26 13.69
C GLU A 52 -6.11 -9.13 12.81
N LYS A 53 -7.19 -8.57 12.27
CA LYS A 53 -8.11 -9.25 11.36
C LYS A 53 -7.75 -9.16 9.88
N PHE A 54 -6.70 -8.45 9.49
CA PHE A 54 -6.30 -8.34 8.09
C PHE A 54 -6.11 -9.70 7.39
N PRO A 55 -5.52 -10.74 8.03
CA PRO A 55 -5.39 -12.05 7.40
C PRO A 55 -6.72 -12.70 6.97
N SER A 56 -7.84 -12.30 7.60
CA SER A 56 -9.15 -12.86 7.30
C SER A 56 -9.78 -12.35 5.99
N TRP A 57 -9.29 -11.21 5.46
CA TRP A 57 -9.86 -10.60 4.27
C TRP A 57 -8.84 -10.05 3.26
N ARG A 58 -7.57 -9.80 3.66
CA ARG A 58 -6.49 -9.40 2.76
C ARG A 58 -5.68 -10.62 2.36
N ALA A 59 -5.92 -11.14 1.16
CA ALA A 59 -5.29 -12.38 0.66
C ALA A 59 -3.75 -12.36 0.67
N GLY A 60 -3.13 -11.16 0.58
CA GLY A 60 -1.67 -10.99 0.65
C GLY A 60 -1.09 -11.01 2.06
N VAL A 61 -1.92 -10.98 3.11
CA VAL A 61 -1.49 -10.94 4.51
C VAL A 61 -1.81 -12.28 5.17
N THR A 62 -0.79 -12.99 5.62
CA THR A 62 -0.93 -14.31 6.26
C THR A 62 -0.99 -14.23 7.78
N SER A 63 -0.33 -13.24 8.37
CA SER A 63 -0.37 -12.98 9.81
C SER A 63 -0.07 -11.51 10.11
N VAL A 64 -0.60 -11.06 11.24
CA VAL A 64 -0.28 -9.76 11.84
C VAL A 64 0.19 -9.99 13.26
N GLU A 65 1.29 -9.36 13.63
CA GLU A 65 1.90 -9.44 14.96
C GLU A 65 2.00 -8.03 15.55
N ARG A 66 1.40 -7.81 16.72
CA ARG A 66 1.56 -6.57 17.46
C ARG A 66 2.99 -6.44 17.97
N LEU A 67 3.63 -5.32 17.67
CA LEU A 67 4.95 -4.97 18.16
C LEU A 67 4.85 -3.97 19.32
N PRO A 68 5.92 -3.78 20.13
CA PRO A 68 5.98 -2.70 21.10
C PRO A 68 5.73 -1.34 20.44
N ASP A 69 4.99 -0.48 21.12
CA ASP A 69 4.71 0.87 20.66
C ASP A 69 6.01 1.67 20.51
N ARG A 70 6.05 2.54 19.51
CA ARG A 70 7.17 3.44 19.25
C ARG A 70 6.70 4.89 19.38
N ASP A 71 7.32 5.63 20.26
CA ASP A 71 6.99 7.05 20.49
C ASP A 71 5.48 7.32 20.73
N GLY A 72 4.79 6.35 21.36
CA GLY A 72 3.35 6.41 21.63
C GLY A 72 2.47 5.96 20.46
N HIS A 73 3.04 5.56 19.35
CA HIS A 73 2.31 5.03 18.19
C HIS A 73 2.21 3.51 18.22
N VAL A 74 1.06 3.00 17.81
CA VAL A 74 0.82 1.57 17.60
C VAL A 74 1.68 1.06 16.46
N VAL A 75 2.44 -0.03 16.69
CA VAL A 75 3.26 -0.68 15.68
C VAL A 75 2.86 -2.13 15.51
N TRP A 76 2.80 -2.60 14.26
CA TRP A 76 2.55 -4.01 13.95
C TRP A 76 3.38 -4.48 12.77
N MET A 77 3.58 -5.79 12.68
CA MET A 77 4.24 -6.45 11.56
C MET A 77 3.20 -7.19 10.73
N GLU A 78 3.10 -6.88 9.45
CA GLU A 78 2.35 -7.69 8.49
C GLU A 78 3.30 -8.67 7.81
N ARG A 79 2.91 -9.94 7.75
CA ARG A 79 3.63 -10.99 7.02
C ARG A 79 2.78 -11.48 5.86
N GLY A 80 3.41 -11.64 4.70
CA GLY A 80 2.73 -12.18 3.52
C GLY A 80 3.75 -12.62 2.47
N GLY A 81 3.57 -13.80 1.88
CA GLY A 81 4.54 -14.36 0.97
C GLY A 81 5.92 -14.51 1.62
N HIS A 82 6.91 -13.80 1.11
CA HIS A 82 8.28 -13.76 1.67
C HIS A 82 8.57 -12.46 2.44
N ASP A 83 7.59 -11.55 2.52
CA ASP A 83 7.79 -10.23 3.09
C ASP A 83 7.32 -10.15 4.55
N ALA A 84 7.99 -9.30 5.31
CA ALA A 84 7.62 -8.91 6.66
C ALA A 84 7.80 -7.39 6.76
N ILE A 85 6.69 -6.65 6.78
CA ILE A 85 6.69 -5.20 6.70
C ILE A 85 6.11 -4.64 7.99
N PRO A 86 6.91 -3.90 8.78
CA PRO A 86 6.40 -3.21 9.96
C PRO A 86 5.69 -1.92 9.55
N TYR A 87 4.54 -1.71 10.15
CA TYR A 87 3.73 -0.50 10.01
C TYR A 87 3.58 0.21 11.35
N GLU A 88 3.37 1.51 11.28
CA GLU A 88 3.13 2.39 12.41
C GLU A 88 1.87 3.22 12.15
N LEU A 89 0.97 3.29 13.14
CA LEU A 89 -0.23 4.10 13.10
C LEU A 89 0.11 5.52 13.57
N MET A 90 0.17 6.44 12.62
CA MET A 90 0.52 7.84 12.88
C MET A 90 -0.68 8.66 13.33
N GLU A 91 -1.88 8.35 12.80
CA GLU A 91 -3.12 9.06 13.10
C GLU A 91 -4.30 8.08 12.99
N SER A 92 -5.26 8.19 13.89
CA SER A 92 -6.52 7.44 13.83
C SER A 92 -7.65 8.30 14.40
N VAL A 93 -8.47 8.86 13.51
CA VAL A 93 -9.65 9.66 13.85
C VAL A 93 -10.87 8.95 13.30
N ALA A 94 -11.77 8.53 14.18
CA ALA A 94 -13.02 7.87 13.77
C ALA A 94 -13.95 8.85 13.03
N PRO A 95 -14.69 8.39 12.02
CA PRO A 95 -15.76 9.19 11.43
C PRO A 95 -16.85 9.48 12.49
N SER A 96 -17.46 10.65 12.40
CA SER A 96 -18.55 11.04 13.30
C SER A 96 -19.51 11.99 12.60
N GLY A 97 -20.77 11.59 12.45
CA GLY A 97 -21.77 12.35 11.71
C GLY A 97 -21.29 12.68 10.29
N ASN A 98 -21.14 13.95 9.97
CA ASN A 98 -20.62 14.41 8.66
C ASN A 98 -19.10 14.60 8.63
N SER A 99 -18.40 14.31 9.74
CA SER A 99 -16.95 14.44 9.80
C SER A 99 -16.26 13.25 9.16
N VAL A 100 -15.27 13.54 8.32
CA VAL A 100 -14.46 12.54 7.64
C VAL A 100 -13.56 11.83 8.65
N GLY A 101 -13.65 10.50 8.70
CA GLY A 101 -12.68 9.69 9.44
C GLY A 101 -11.32 9.68 8.73
N ARG A 102 -10.24 9.54 9.48
CA ARG A 102 -8.88 9.57 8.95
C ARG A 102 -7.98 8.56 9.64
N VAL A 103 -7.30 7.76 8.86
CA VAL A 103 -6.26 6.84 9.34
C VAL A 103 -4.99 7.09 8.54
N VAL A 104 -3.87 7.30 9.23
CA VAL A 104 -2.56 7.47 8.59
C VAL A 104 -1.63 6.38 9.09
N THR A 105 -1.08 5.61 8.18
CA THR A 105 -0.09 4.57 8.47
C THR A 105 1.22 4.85 7.76
N ARG A 106 2.32 4.41 8.34
CA ARG A 106 3.67 4.57 7.79
C ARG A 106 4.40 3.24 7.82
N ILE A 107 5.21 2.95 6.80
CA ILE A 107 6.19 1.85 6.85
C ILE A 107 7.28 2.24 7.86
N ALA A 108 7.49 1.38 8.87
CA ALA A 108 8.29 1.69 10.05
C ALA A 108 9.72 1.14 10.04
N ASP A 109 10.20 0.61 8.91
CA ASP A 109 11.58 0.14 8.75
C ASP A 109 12.33 0.92 7.67
N PRO A 110 13.30 1.77 8.05
CA PRO A 110 14.09 2.55 7.08
C PRO A 110 15.10 1.71 6.27
N LYS A 111 15.27 0.42 6.59
CA LYS A 111 16.16 -0.49 5.87
C LYS A 111 15.50 -1.12 4.64
N LEU A 112 14.19 -1.03 4.52
CA LEU A 112 13.48 -1.52 3.36
C LEU A 112 13.87 -0.70 2.10
N PRO A 113 13.85 -1.30 0.91
CA PRO A 113 14.17 -0.60 -0.34
C PRO A 113 13.07 0.39 -0.77
N PHE A 114 11.99 0.47 -0.02
CA PHE A 114 10.83 1.36 -0.19
C PHE A 114 10.31 1.82 1.17
N GLY A 115 9.51 2.89 1.16
CA GLY A 115 8.87 3.46 2.34
C GLY A 115 7.66 4.29 1.94
N GLY A 116 7.13 5.04 2.89
CA GLY A 116 6.04 5.97 2.62
C GLY A 116 4.91 5.88 3.63
N THR A 117 3.87 6.64 3.35
CA THR A 117 2.65 6.73 4.17
C THR A 117 1.42 6.48 3.33
N TRP A 118 0.41 5.86 3.93
CA TRP A 118 -0.95 5.82 3.42
C TRP A 118 -1.84 6.68 4.30
N THR A 119 -2.62 7.54 3.66
CA THR A 119 -3.73 8.26 4.27
C THR A 119 -5.02 7.66 3.75
N LEU A 120 -5.85 7.15 4.66
CA LEU A 120 -7.17 6.63 4.36
C LEU A 120 -8.20 7.62 4.90
N GLU A 121 -9.06 8.13 4.02
CA GLU A 121 -10.13 9.06 4.35
C GLU A 121 -11.49 8.37 4.15
N ILE A 122 -12.32 8.42 5.19
CA ILE A 122 -13.60 7.72 5.26
C ILE A 122 -14.70 8.77 5.33
N ALA A 123 -15.45 8.96 4.27
CA ALA A 123 -16.51 9.95 4.17
C ALA A 123 -17.88 9.30 3.95
N ALA A 124 -18.90 9.74 4.68
CA ALA A 124 -20.27 9.36 4.42
C ALA A 124 -20.71 9.87 3.03
N THR A 125 -21.50 9.07 2.33
CA THR A 125 -22.13 9.43 1.05
C THR A 125 -23.59 8.95 1.05
N ASP A 126 -24.38 9.44 0.09
CA ASP A 126 -25.75 8.94 -0.08
C ASP A 126 -25.73 7.42 -0.35
N GLY A 127 -26.21 6.64 0.63
CA GLY A 127 -26.30 5.18 0.56
C GLY A 127 -24.98 4.44 0.78
N GLY A 128 -24.05 4.97 1.59
CA GLY A 128 -22.84 4.25 1.98
C GLY A 128 -21.65 5.15 2.32
N THR A 129 -20.45 4.68 1.98
CA THR A 129 -19.19 5.29 2.35
C THR A 129 -18.25 5.40 1.14
N MET A 130 -17.60 6.53 1.00
CA MET A 130 -16.42 6.68 0.13
C MET A 130 -15.16 6.47 0.97
N LEU A 131 -14.35 5.48 0.61
CA LEU A 131 -13.00 5.30 1.13
C LEU A 131 -12.01 5.75 0.07
N ARG A 132 -11.18 6.73 0.42
CA ARG A 132 -10.07 7.23 -0.41
C ARG A 132 -8.75 6.86 0.24
N ILE A 133 -7.83 6.30 -0.53
CA ILE A 133 -6.46 6.02 -0.12
C ILE A 133 -5.54 6.92 -0.92
N THR A 134 -4.71 7.69 -0.24
CA THR A 134 -3.62 8.47 -0.83
C THR A 134 -2.29 7.93 -0.32
N GLU A 135 -1.44 7.51 -1.24
CA GLU A 135 -0.08 7.06 -0.96
C GLU A 135 0.92 8.17 -1.26
N LEU A 136 1.76 8.48 -0.27
CA LEU A 136 3.02 9.19 -0.46
C LEU A 136 4.12 8.14 -0.41
N GLY A 137 4.40 7.52 -1.56
CA GLY A 137 5.34 6.40 -1.66
C GLY A 137 6.76 6.86 -1.95
N GLU A 138 7.73 6.13 -1.43
CA GLU A 138 9.15 6.33 -1.68
C GLU A 138 9.80 5.02 -2.10
N VAL A 139 10.61 5.05 -3.16
CA VAL A 139 11.38 3.89 -3.61
C VAL A 139 12.86 4.27 -3.69
N TYR A 140 13.67 3.68 -2.80
CA TYR A 140 15.07 4.08 -2.64
C TYR A 140 16.01 3.40 -3.64
N ASN A 141 15.71 2.16 -4.02
CA ASN A 141 16.53 1.38 -4.95
C ASN A 141 16.21 1.72 -6.42
N PRO A 142 17.20 2.07 -7.27
CA PRO A 142 16.98 2.42 -8.68
C PRO A 142 16.27 1.34 -9.50
N VAL A 143 16.63 0.06 -9.31
CA VAL A 143 16.00 -1.05 -10.02
C VAL A 143 14.51 -1.16 -9.65
N PHE A 144 14.20 -1.07 -8.35
CA PHE A 144 12.82 -1.07 -7.88
C PHE A 144 12.03 0.15 -8.38
N ARG A 145 12.65 1.34 -8.51
CA ARG A 145 12.00 2.52 -9.11
C ARG A 145 11.60 2.27 -10.57
N PHE A 146 12.51 1.68 -11.34
CA PHE A 146 12.21 1.30 -12.72
C PHE A 146 11.06 0.29 -12.77
N MET A 147 11.13 -0.77 -11.98
CA MET A 147 10.10 -1.82 -11.94
C MET A 147 8.74 -1.28 -11.48
N SER A 148 8.71 -0.47 -10.42
CA SER A 148 7.49 0.17 -9.94
C SER A 148 6.85 1.08 -10.99
N ARG A 149 7.67 1.84 -11.74
CA ARG A 149 7.16 2.77 -12.74
C ARG A 149 6.64 2.11 -14.00
N PHE A 150 7.34 1.07 -14.50
CA PHE A 150 7.12 0.55 -15.86
C PHE A 150 6.56 -0.88 -15.91
N VAL A 151 6.61 -1.63 -14.81
CA VAL A 151 6.22 -3.04 -14.80
C VAL A 151 5.04 -3.30 -13.85
N PHE A 152 5.14 -2.91 -12.57
CA PHE A 152 4.14 -3.26 -11.55
C PHE A 152 3.03 -2.22 -11.43
N GLY A 153 3.30 -0.95 -11.76
CA GLY A 153 2.42 0.17 -11.46
C GLY A 153 2.56 0.64 -10.00
N GLN A 154 2.05 1.82 -9.71
CA GLN A 154 2.14 2.46 -8.39
C GLN A 154 0.82 2.42 -7.62
N THR A 155 -0.24 1.84 -8.20
CA THR A 155 -1.60 1.87 -7.64
C THR A 155 -2.15 0.50 -7.31
N LYS A 156 -1.52 -0.56 -7.82
CA LYS A 156 -2.01 -1.94 -7.70
C LYS A 156 -2.28 -2.36 -6.25
N THR A 157 -1.40 -2.00 -5.32
CA THR A 157 -1.57 -2.35 -3.90
C THR A 157 -2.80 -1.71 -3.28
N MET A 158 -3.10 -0.44 -3.64
CA MET A 158 -4.32 0.25 -3.20
C MET A 158 -5.57 -0.36 -3.83
N GLU A 159 -5.50 -0.71 -5.11
CA GLU A 159 -6.61 -1.35 -5.83
C GLU A 159 -6.92 -2.72 -5.21
N ASP A 160 -5.91 -3.56 -4.97
CA ASP A 160 -6.06 -4.86 -4.31
C ASP A 160 -6.64 -4.73 -2.89
N TYR A 161 -6.25 -3.68 -2.15
CA TYR A 161 -6.79 -3.40 -0.83
C TYR A 161 -8.28 -3.07 -0.88
N LEU A 162 -8.69 -2.15 -1.78
CA LEU A 162 -10.09 -1.74 -1.94
C LEU A 162 -10.95 -2.91 -2.42
N GLU A 163 -10.47 -3.70 -3.39
CA GLU A 163 -11.17 -4.90 -3.86
C GLU A 163 -11.32 -5.96 -2.76
N ALA A 164 -10.27 -6.18 -1.95
CA ALA A 164 -10.32 -7.13 -0.85
C ALA A 164 -11.32 -6.70 0.22
N LEU A 165 -11.38 -5.39 0.51
CA LEU A 165 -12.37 -4.84 1.45
C LEU A 165 -13.80 -4.99 0.89
N GLY A 166 -14.01 -4.75 -0.41
CA GLY A 166 -15.31 -5.00 -1.07
C GLY A 166 -15.71 -6.48 -0.94
N LYS A 167 -14.81 -7.41 -1.23
CA LYS A 167 -15.06 -8.85 -1.09
C LYS A 167 -15.42 -9.24 0.33
N LYS A 168 -14.79 -8.63 1.35
CA LYS A 168 -15.15 -8.84 2.76
C LYS A 168 -16.63 -8.55 3.02
N PHE A 169 -17.21 -7.55 2.36
CA PHE A 169 -18.62 -7.17 2.49
C PHE A 169 -19.52 -7.79 1.42
N GLY A 170 -19.00 -8.73 0.61
CA GLY A 170 -19.77 -9.40 -0.43
C GLY A 170 -20.15 -8.50 -1.60
N GLU A 171 -19.39 -7.43 -1.84
CA GLU A 171 -19.62 -6.49 -2.93
C GLU A 171 -18.42 -6.35 -3.88
N THR A 172 -18.72 -6.03 -5.14
CA THR A 172 -17.71 -5.64 -6.12
C THR A 172 -17.67 -4.11 -6.17
N VAL A 173 -16.53 -3.54 -5.88
CA VAL A 173 -16.33 -2.09 -5.86
C VAL A 173 -15.78 -1.58 -7.20
N SER A 174 -16.20 -0.37 -7.60
CA SER A 174 -15.61 0.35 -8.72
C SER A 174 -14.54 1.30 -8.20
N ILE A 175 -13.31 1.11 -8.68
CA ILE A 175 -12.17 1.91 -8.25
C ILE A 175 -12.10 3.18 -9.12
N GLN A 176 -11.88 4.31 -8.47
CA GLN A 176 -11.81 5.65 -9.04
C GLN A 176 -10.43 6.28 -8.71
N GLU A 177 -10.05 7.27 -9.52
CA GLU A 177 -8.89 8.11 -9.24
C GLU A 177 -9.17 9.19 -8.20
#